data_bb5675d184756dfa322e20b59cff5239
#
_entry.id   bb5675d184756dfa322e20b59cff5239
#
_cell.length_a   1.000
_cell.length_b   1.000
_cell.length_c   1.000
_cell.angle_alpha   90.00
_cell.angle_beta   90.00
_cell.angle_gamma   90.00
#
_symmetry.space_group_name_H-M   'P 1'
#
loop_
_entity.id
_entity.type
_entity.pdbx_description
1 polymer ?
#
loop_
_entity_poly.entity_id
_entity_poly.type
_entity_poly.pdbx_seq_one_letter_code
_entity_poly.pdbx_strand_id
1 'polypeptide(L)'
;MRRGYKITVVMPCYNEEEGVADCLAAMPDFVDEVIVVDNNSSDATGDVARRMGARVVFEERPGYGRAYKSGLSQTTGDVVCTLDGDGTYPVVAIPYLIDILDRDGLEFVSAWRIAADWQESFDYFLRWFGNKVFNFAILLLYFRQIHDSQSGMWCFRRDVLEKVNVTSDGMPFSEELKLEVFEKRTEIKGREVPIDFHYVKRKGESKLSLWRDGTKNFLFLFRRRFARFLGFWPDVPPISEEEPRGEPKKPS
;
A
#
# COMPACT_ATOMS: atom_id res chain seq x y z
N MET A 1 4.18 -3.56 20.88
CA MET A 1 4.86 -4.81 20.40
C MET A 1 3.88 -5.97 20.34
N ARG A 2 3.92 -6.75 19.28
CA ARG A 2 3.15 -7.99 19.11
C ARG A 2 4.07 -9.14 18.72
N ARG A 3 3.93 -10.30 19.36
CA ARG A 3 4.80 -11.47 19.15
C ARG A 3 6.31 -11.20 19.29
N GLY A 4 6.69 -10.21 20.07
CA GLY A 4 8.09 -9.80 20.24
C GLY A 4 8.63 -8.86 19.16
N TYR A 5 7.84 -8.55 18.11
CA TYR A 5 8.21 -7.62 17.05
C TYR A 5 7.81 -6.18 17.38
N LYS A 6 8.65 -5.25 17.00
CA LYS A 6 8.30 -3.84 16.89
C LYS A 6 7.50 -3.63 15.60
N ILE A 7 6.32 -3.02 15.71
CA ILE A 7 5.37 -2.87 14.61
C ILE A 7 5.33 -1.41 14.16
N THR A 8 5.58 -1.17 12.87
CA THR A 8 5.34 0.13 12.22
C THR A 8 4.17 0.02 11.27
N VAL A 9 3.26 1.00 11.31
CA VAL A 9 2.19 1.17 10.32
C VAL A 9 2.50 2.38 9.45
N VAL A 10 2.39 2.24 8.13
CA VAL A 10 2.60 3.32 7.15
C VAL A 10 1.31 3.62 6.41
N MET A 11 0.91 4.89 6.41
CA MET A 11 -0.31 5.39 5.77
C MET A 11 0.02 6.56 4.84
N PRO A 12 -0.04 6.39 3.50
CA PRO A 12 0.00 7.53 2.58
C PRO A 12 -1.33 8.29 2.62
N CYS A 13 -1.24 9.61 2.74
CA CYS A 13 -2.39 10.49 2.83
C CYS A 13 -2.26 11.68 1.87
N TYR A 14 -3.33 12.02 1.20
CA TYR A 14 -3.47 13.23 0.40
C TYR A 14 -4.87 13.80 0.54
N ASN A 15 -5.04 14.88 1.31
CA ASN A 15 -6.32 15.47 1.70
C ASN A 15 -7.28 14.42 2.29
N GLU A 16 -6.88 13.85 3.43
CA GLU A 16 -7.61 12.77 4.15
C GLU A 16 -7.76 13.11 5.65
N GLU A 17 -7.97 14.38 5.99
CA GLU A 17 -8.02 14.84 7.40
C GLU A 17 -9.02 14.07 8.28
N GLU A 18 -10.20 13.68 7.72
CA GLU A 18 -11.20 12.89 8.44
C GLU A 18 -10.83 11.40 8.49
N GLY A 19 -10.39 10.86 7.34
CA GLY A 19 -10.05 9.43 7.24
C GLY A 19 -8.85 9.05 8.10
N VAL A 20 -7.81 9.89 8.11
CA VAL A 20 -6.61 9.65 8.91
C VAL A 20 -6.91 9.69 10.41
N ALA A 21 -7.85 10.56 10.85
CA ALA A 21 -8.27 10.62 12.24
C ALA A 21 -8.95 9.31 12.67
N ASP A 22 -9.87 8.78 11.86
CA ASP A 22 -10.54 7.53 12.14
C ASP A 22 -9.57 6.34 12.18
N CYS A 23 -8.64 6.27 11.22
CA CYS A 23 -7.61 5.22 11.20
C CYS A 23 -6.73 5.26 12.46
N LEU A 24 -6.30 6.44 12.87
CA LEU A 24 -5.45 6.62 14.04
C LEU A 24 -6.21 6.30 15.34
N ALA A 25 -7.49 6.69 15.44
CA ALA A 25 -8.34 6.37 16.59
C ALA A 25 -8.61 4.86 16.75
N ALA A 26 -8.63 4.12 15.62
CA ALA A 26 -8.83 2.67 15.61
C ALA A 26 -7.52 1.86 15.74
N MET A 27 -6.37 2.53 15.80
CA MET A 27 -5.07 1.86 15.79
C MET A 27 -4.88 1.00 17.05
N PRO A 28 -4.48 -0.28 16.90
CA PRO A 28 -4.27 -1.14 18.05
C PRO A 28 -3.10 -0.68 18.94
N ASP A 29 -3.26 -0.80 20.26
CA ASP A 29 -2.27 -0.37 21.26
C ASP A 29 -0.89 -1.04 21.14
N PHE A 30 -0.81 -2.19 20.46
CA PHE A 30 0.46 -2.89 20.25
C PHE A 30 1.29 -2.33 19.08
N VAL A 31 0.75 -1.40 18.30
CA VAL A 31 1.49 -0.71 17.23
C VAL A 31 2.46 0.27 17.89
N ASP A 32 3.76 0.11 17.61
CA ASP A 32 4.81 0.89 18.26
C ASP A 32 5.08 2.22 17.55
N GLU A 33 4.81 2.29 16.25
CA GLU A 33 5.03 3.47 15.42
C GLU A 33 3.97 3.56 14.34
N VAL A 34 3.40 4.76 14.15
CA VAL A 34 2.57 5.06 12.98
C VAL A 34 3.22 6.18 12.20
N ILE A 35 3.50 5.93 10.92
CA ILE A 35 4.02 6.91 9.97
C ILE A 35 2.90 7.31 9.03
N VAL A 36 2.48 8.57 9.11
CA VAL A 36 1.58 9.19 8.13
C VAL A 36 2.41 9.95 7.13
N VAL A 37 2.32 9.59 5.86
CA VAL A 37 2.99 10.33 4.79
C VAL A 37 2.02 11.37 4.22
N ASP A 38 2.25 12.61 4.57
CA ASP A 38 1.52 13.75 3.99
C ASP A 38 2.08 14.07 2.61
N ASN A 39 1.39 13.62 1.57
CA ASN A 39 1.80 13.81 0.19
C ASN A 39 1.34 15.18 -0.35
N ASN A 40 1.80 16.25 0.32
CA ASN A 40 1.52 17.64 -0.04
C ASN A 40 0.03 18.00 0.03
N SER A 41 -0.65 17.59 1.10
CA SER A 41 -2.06 17.93 1.34
C SER A 41 -2.30 19.45 1.44
N SER A 42 -3.47 19.88 1.00
CA SER A 42 -3.94 21.25 1.14
C SER A 42 -4.89 21.46 2.33
N ASP A 43 -5.36 20.37 2.93
CA ASP A 43 -6.18 20.34 4.15
C ASP A 43 -5.32 20.15 5.41
N ALA A 44 -5.97 19.87 6.55
CA ALA A 44 -5.30 19.69 7.83
C ALA A 44 -4.76 18.26 8.06
N THR A 45 -4.64 17.40 7.03
CA THR A 45 -4.22 16.00 7.15
C THR A 45 -2.97 15.81 8.02
N GLY A 46 -1.88 16.51 7.69
CA GLY A 46 -0.62 16.38 8.43
C GLY A 46 -0.72 16.87 9.87
N ASP A 47 -1.49 17.92 10.12
CA ASP A 47 -1.67 18.48 11.48
C ASP A 47 -2.57 17.61 12.33
N VAL A 48 -3.63 17.02 11.76
CA VAL A 48 -4.46 16.01 12.43
C VAL A 48 -3.61 14.81 12.84
N ALA A 49 -2.82 14.28 11.92
CA ALA A 49 -1.96 13.14 12.19
C ALA A 49 -0.97 13.42 13.33
N ARG A 50 -0.30 14.58 13.34
CA ARG A 50 0.62 14.97 14.42
C ARG A 50 -0.09 15.08 15.77
N ARG A 51 -1.25 15.74 15.82
CA ARG A 51 -2.02 15.89 17.08
C ARG A 51 -2.46 14.55 17.66
N MET A 52 -2.67 13.54 16.82
CA MET A 52 -3.03 12.18 17.23
C MET A 52 -1.81 11.28 17.52
N GLY A 53 -0.61 11.84 17.54
CA GLY A 53 0.62 11.14 17.93
C GLY A 53 1.33 10.37 16.81
N ALA A 54 0.89 10.49 15.55
CA ALA A 54 1.59 9.88 14.44
C ALA A 54 2.86 10.69 14.08
N ARG A 55 3.89 9.97 13.64
CA ARG A 55 5.06 10.57 13.02
C ARG A 55 4.70 10.95 11.58
N VAL A 56 4.77 12.24 11.25
CA VAL A 56 4.44 12.73 9.90
C VAL A 56 5.71 12.88 9.07
N VAL A 57 5.73 12.21 7.92
CA VAL A 57 6.73 12.38 6.86
C VAL A 57 6.08 13.22 5.76
N PHE A 58 6.70 14.33 5.40
CA PHE A 58 6.23 15.16 4.30
C PHE A 58 6.92 14.74 3.00
N GLU A 59 6.13 14.56 1.93
CA GLU A 59 6.64 14.26 0.59
C GLU A 59 6.01 15.25 -0.42
N GLU A 60 6.83 16.14 -0.94
CA GLU A 60 6.41 17.20 -1.86
C GLU A 60 6.01 16.67 -3.24
N ARG A 61 6.68 15.63 -3.70
CA ARG A 61 6.42 15.04 -5.02
C ARG A 61 5.10 14.27 -5.00
N PRO A 62 4.13 14.63 -5.88
CA PRO A 62 2.85 13.95 -5.89
C PRO A 62 2.99 12.50 -6.38
N GLY A 63 2.26 11.59 -5.76
CA GLY A 63 2.15 10.21 -6.23
C GLY A 63 1.99 9.19 -5.11
N TYR A 64 1.06 8.28 -5.30
CA TYR A 64 0.76 7.20 -4.36
C TYR A 64 2.00 6.34 -4.04
N GLY A 65 2.69 5.87 -5.08
CA GLY A 65 3.93 5.10 -4.91
C GLY A 65 5.05 5.94 -4.30
N ARG A 66 5.11 7.24 -4.62
CA ARG A 66 6.10 8.14 -4.02
C ARG A 66 5.89 8.30 -2.53
N ALA A 67 4.65 8.50 -2.10
CA ALA A 67 4.31 8.57 -0.69
C ALA A 67 4.67 7.26 0.04
N TYR A 68 4.34 6.10 -0.54
CA TYR A 68 4.76 4.83 0.06
C TYR A 68 6.28 4.70 0.18
N LYS A 69 7.03 4.95 -0.88
CA LYS A 69 8.50 4.87 -0.83
C LYS A 69 9.07 5.74 0.28
N SER A 70 8.62 7.01 0.38
CA SER A 70 9.07 7.96 1.39
C SER A 70 8.72 7.53 2.81
N GLY A 71 7.57 6.91 3.04
CA GLY A 71 7.19 6.39 4.35
C GLY A 71 7.89 5.10 4.71
N LEU A 72 7.95 4.17 3.76
CA LEU A 72 8.55 2.85 3.96
C LEU A 72 10.06 2.93 4.26
N SER A 73 10.79 3.82 3.59
CA SER A 73 12.21 4.03 3.85
C SER A 73 12.50 4.55 5.27
N GLN A 74 11.50 5.15 5.92
CA GLN A 74 11.63 5.72 7.27
C GLN A 74 11.16 4.77 8.39
N THR A 75 10.77 3.54 8.06
CA THR A 75 10.28 2.57 9.05
C THR A 75 11.37 2.05 9.97
N THR A 76 11.05 1.89 11.26
CA THR A 76 11.98 1.40 12.28
C THR A 76 11.56 0.08 12.93
N GLY A 77 10.35 -0.41 12.63
CA GLY A 77 9.82 -1.68 13.14
C GLY A 77 10.41 -2.90 12.45
N ASP A 78 10.34 -4.04 13.10
CA ASP A 78 10.72 -5.35 12.54
C ASP A 78 9.70 -5.84 11.52
N VAL A 79 8.42 -5.47 11.76
CA VAL A 79 7.29 -5.76 10.88
C VAL A 79 6.63 -4.44 10.49
N VAL A 80 6.36 -4.29 9.21
CA VAL A 80 5.71 -3.12 8.63
C VAL A 80 4.33 -3.53 8.12
N CYS A 81 3.30 -2.79 8.51
CA CYS A 81 1.95 -2.91 7.94
C CYS A 81 1.61 -1.64 7.18
N THR A 82 0.82 -1.76 6.13
CA THR A 82 0.36 -0.62 5.33
C THR A 82 -1.15 -0.59 5.23
N LEU A 83 -1.72 0.59 5.15
CA LEU A 83 -3.12 0.82 4.81
C LEU A 83 -3.29 2.24 4.27
N ASP A 84 -4.33 2.47 3.46
CA ASP A 84 -4.64 3.80 2.97
C ASP A 84 -5.26 4.66 4.09
N GLY A 85 -4.94 5.96 4.11
CA GLY A 85 -5.41 6.88 5.15
C GLY A 85 -6.87 7.34 5.00
N ASP A 86 -7.61 6.78 4.03
CA ASP A 86 -9.00 7.15 3.73
C ASP A 86 -10.06 6.37 4.53
N GLY A 87 -9.63 5.50 5.44
CA GLY A 87 -10.51 4.69 6.29
C GLY A 87 -11.19 3.52 5.60
N THR A 88 -10.86 3.21 4.35
CA THR A 88 -11.50 2.09 3.62
C THR A 88 -10.97 0.73 4.03
N TYR A 89 -9.74 0.63 4.53
CA TYR A 89 -9.19 -0.63 5.03
C TYR A 89 -9.48 -0.85 6.50
N PRO A 90 -9.89 -2.09 6.90
CA PRO A 90 -10.17 -2.40 8.29
C PRO A 90 -8.87 -2.49 9.11
N VAL A 91 -8.61 -1.49 9.94
CA VAL A 91 -7.45 -1.47 10.86
C VAL A 91 -7.43 -2.73 11.74
N VAL A 92 -8.61 -3.26 12.08
CA VAL A 92 -8.77 -4.51 12.84
C VAL A 92 -8.22 -5.76 12.17
N ALA A 93 -7.87 -5.71 10.87
CA ALA A 93 -7.23 -6.82 10.18
C ALA A 93 -5.71 -6.89 10.43
N ILE A 94 -5.07 -5.83 10.94
CA ILE A 94 -3.62 -5.80 11.20
C ILE A 94 -3.18 -6.97 12.09
N PRO A 95 -3.81 -7.26 13.24
CA PRO A 95 -3.43 -8.42 14.08
C PRO A 95 -3.47 -9.74 13.33
N TYR A 96 -4.48 -9.96 12.50
CA TYR A 96 -4.64 -11.17 11.71
C TYR A 96 -3.52 -11.35 10.69
N LEU A 97 -3.12 -10.27 9.98
CA LEU A 97 -2.02 -10.32 9.01
C LEU A 97 -0.69 -10.63 9.68
N ILE A 98 -0.40 -10.02 10.84
CA ILE A 98 0.81 -10.27 11.62
C ILE A 98 0.84 -11.74 12.10
N ASP A 99 -0.30 -12.25 12.59
CA ASP A 99 -0.37 -13.62 13.09
C ASP A 99 -0.14 -14.65 11.98
N ILE A 100 -0.60 -14.40 10.75
CA ILE A 100 -0.31 -15.25 9.59
C ILE A 100 1.16 -15.14 9.17
N LEU A 101 1.70 -13.91 9.10
CA LEU A 101 3.10 -13.67 8.77
C LEU A 101 4.02 -14.51 9.67
N ASP A 102 3.77 -14.46 10.97
CA ASP A 102 4.58 -15.15 11.97
C ASP A 102 4.34 -16.68 11.98
N ARG A 103 3.07 -17.11 12.07
CA ARG A 103 2.70 -18.53 12.15
C ARG A 103 3.21 -19.35 10.97
N ASP A 104 3.11 -18.79 9.76
CA ASP A 104 3.42 -19.50 8.52
C ASP A 104 4.86 -19.23 8.04
N GLY A 105 5.67 -18.50 8.84
CA GLY A 105 7.05 -18.15 8.54
C GLY A 105 7.21 -17.37 7.24
N LEU A 106 6.27 -16.46 6.98
CA LEU A 106 6.24 -15.61 5.78
C LEU A 106 7.07 -14.34 5.99
N GLU A 107 7.50 -13.75 4.87
CA GLU A 107 8.16 -12.46 4.84
C GLU A 107 7.23 -11.36 4.33
N PHE A 108 6.21 -11.71 3.53
CA PHE A 108 5.23 -10.78 2.98
C PHE A 108 3.83 -11.38 2.95
N VAL A 109 2.86 -10.64 3.45
CA VAL A 109 1.42 -10.96 3.38
C VAL A 109 0.69 -9.80 2.73
N SER A 110 -0.05 -10.05 1.66
CA SER A 110 -0.94 -9.10 1.02
C SER A 110 -2.39 -9.42 1.38
N ALA A 111 -3.13 -8.45 1.86
CA ALA A 111 -4.55 -8.60 2.07
C ALA A 111 -5.29 -8.64 0.72
N TRP A 112 -6.16 -9.61 0.57
CA TRP A 112 -7.05 -9.77 -0.56
C TRP A 112 -8.48 -9.44 -0.12
N ARG A 113 -9.06 -8.39 -0.70
CA ARG A 113 -10.40 -7.92 -0.35
C ARG A 113 -11.46 -8.87 -0.90
N ILE A 114 -12.21 -9.53 0.02
CA ILE A 114 -13.44 -10.21 -0.35
C ILE A 114 -14.54 -9.14 -0.26
N ALA A 115 -14.96 -8.65 -1.42
CA ALA A 115 -16.06 -7.70 -1.47
C ALA A 115 -17.37 -8.43 -1.17
N ALA A 116 -17.91 -8.28 0.03
CA ALA A 116 -19.22 -8.79 0.40
C ALA A 116 -20.34 -8.04 -0.35
N ASP A 117 -20.13 -6.79 -0.73
CA ASP A 117 -21.18 -5.84 -1.11
C ASP A 117 -21.08 -5.33 -2.57
N TRP A 118 -20.35 -6.02 -3.45
CA TRP A 118 -20.21 -5.62 -4.87
C TRP A 118 -21.56 -5.54 -5.63
N GLN A 119 -22.61 -6.15 -5.06
CA GLN A 119 -23.96 -6.15 -5.63
C GLN A 119 -24.74 -4.86 -5.37
N GLU A 120 -24.28 -4.01 -4.46
CA GLU A 120 -25.04 -2.84 -4.01
C GLU A 120 -24.85 -1.60 -4.89
N SER A 121 -23.81 -1.54 -5.73
CA SER A 121 -23.54 -0.37 -6.57
C SER A 121 -22.82 -0.75 -7.87
N PHE A 122 -23.24 -0.10 -8.97
CA PHE A 122 -22.59 -0.24 -10.27
C PHE A 122 -21.10 0.17 -10.24
N ASP A 123 -20.74 1.16 -9.43
CA ASP A 123 -19.34 1.58 -9.26
C ASP A 123 -18.50 0.48 -8.59
N TYR A 124 -19.05 -0.27 -7.66
CA TYR A 124 -18.38 -1.41 -7.04
C TYR A 124 -18.19 -2.55 -8.00
N PHE A 125 -19.21 -2.84 -8.81
CA PHE A 125 -19.10 -3.82 -9.87
C PHE A 125 -17.98 -3.46 -10.85
N LEU A 126 -17.90 -2.20 -11.29
CA LEU A 126 -16.83 -1.74 -12.20
C LEU A 126 -15.44 -1.88 -11.58
N ARG A 127 -15.26 -1.54 -10.30
CA ARG A 127 -13.99 -1.69 -9.58
C ARG A 127 -13.60 -3.16 -9.42
N TRP A 128 -14.56 -4.00 -9.04
CA TRP A 128 -14.36 -5.44 -8.95
C TRP A 128 -14.00 -6.05 -10.32
N PHE A 129 -14.77 -5.73 -11.35
CA PHE A 129 -14.51 -6.20 -12.70
C PHE A 129 -13.14 -5.74 -13.21
N GLY A 130 -12.81 -4.46 -13.04
CA GLY A 130 -11.50 -3.91 -13.37
C GLY A 130 -10.36 -4.68 -12.68
N ASN A 131 -10.48 -4.95 -11.38
CA ASN A 131 -9.48 -5.75 -10.66
C ASN A 131 -9.34 -7.16 -11.25
N LYS A 132 -10.43 -7.83 -11.65
CA LYS A 132 -10.37 -9.14 -12.33
C LYS A 132 -9.67 -9.08 -13.69
N VAL A 133 -9.87 -8.02 -14.44
CA VAL A 133 -9.16 -7.78 -15.72
C VAL A 133 -7.65 -7.62 -15.46
N PHE A 134 -7.25 -6.85 -14.45
CA PHE A 134 -5.84 -6.72 -14.05
C PHE A 134 -5.23 -8.05 -13.62
N ASN A 135 -5.92 -8.77 -12.76
CA ASN A 135 -5.43 -10.07 -12.27
C ASN A 135 -5.27 -11.08 -13.41
N PHE A 136 -6.19 -11.08 -14.37
CA PHE A 136 -6.10 -11.91 -15.57
C PHE A 136 -4.92 -11.49 -16.48
N ALA A 137 -4.70 -10.19 -16.67
CA ALA A 137 -3.54 -9.70 -17.41
C ALA A 137 -2.21 -10.10 -16.74
N ILE A 138 -2.14 -10.02 -15.42
CA ILE A 138 -0.97 -10.48 -14.66
C ILE A 138 -0.76 -11.98 -14.84
N LEU A 139 -1.82 -12.78 -14.77
CA LEU A 139 -1.73 -14.23 -15.00
C LEU A 139 -1.16 -14.53 -16.40
N LEU A 140 -1.63 -13.86 -17.44
CA LEU A 140 -1.16 -14.07 -18.82
C LEU A 140 0.25 -13.57 -19.06
N LEU A 141 0.62 -12.41 -18.53
CA LEU A 141 1.91 -11.76 -18.80
C LEU A 141 3.04 -12.31 -17.93
N TYR A 142 2.72 -12.63 -16.67
CA TYR A 142 3.73 -12.97 -15.65
C TYR A 142 3.65 -14.43 -15.19
N PHE A 143 2.61 -15.17 -15.61
CA PHE A 143 2.33 -16.53 -15.15
C PHE A 143 2.24 -16.60 -13.61
N ARG A 144 1.62 -15.56 -13.01
CA ARG A 144 1.41 -15.44 -11.57
C ARG A 144 -0.06 -15.23 -11.29
N GLN A 145 -0.59 -16.05 -10.38
CA GLN A 145 -1.93 -15.86 -9.87
C GLN A 145 -1.88 -14.86 -8.73
N ILE A 146 -2.57 -13.72 -8.89
CA ILE A 146 -2.80 -12.70 -7.88
C ILE A 146 -4.31 -12.51 -7.76
N HIS A 147 -4.83 -12.48 -6.53
CA HIS A 147 -6.27 -12.37 -6.26
C HIS A 147 -6.76 -10.93 -6.21
N ASP A 148 -5.92 -10.01 -5.72
CA ASP A 148 -6.22 -8.58 -5.64
C ASP A 148 -4.97 -7.74 -5.89
N SER A 149 -4.67 -7.47 -7.16
CA SER A 149 -3.48 -6.71 -7.56
C SER A 149 -3.50 -5.25 -7.08
N GLN A 150 -4.68 -4.71 -6.82
CA GLN A 150 -4.87 -3.30 -6.45
C GLN A 150 -4.98 -3.07 -4.94
N SER A 151 -4.87 -4.12 -4.10
CA SER A 151 -4.88 -3.94 -2.65
C SER A 151 -3.61 -3.22 -2.17
N GLY A 152 -3.76 -2.19 -1.33
CA GLY A 152 -2.69 -1.46 -0.66
C GLY A 152 -2.47 -1.88 0.80
N MET A 153 -3.17 -2.90 1.30
CA MET A 153 -2.97 -3.41 2.65
C MET A 153 -2.03 -4.60 2.65
N TRP A 154 -0.83 -4.40 3.19
CA TRP A 154 0.22 -5.40 3.29
C TRP A 154 0.74 -5.47 4.72
N CYS A 155 1.32 -6.61 5.08
CA CYS A 155 2.09 -6.80 6.29
C CYS A 155 3.34 -7.61 5.94
N PHE A 156 4.52 -7.10 6.27
CA PHE A 156 5.76 -7.73 5.85
C PHE A 156 6.92 -7.46 6.81
N ARG A 157 7.94 -8.29 6.76
CA ARG A 157 9.20 -8.07 7.49
C ARG A 157 9.97 -6.94 6.82
N ARG A 158 10.55 -6.04 7.63
CA ARG A 158 11.21 -4.83 7.14
C ARG A 158 12.34 -5.11 6.13
N ASP A 159 13.03 -6.24 6.25
CA ASP A 159 14.11 -6.65 5.34
C ASP A 159 13.63 -6.91 3.90
N VAL A 160 12.33 -7.09 3.67
CA VAL A 160 11.75 -7.13 2.31
C VAL A 160 12.02 -5.83 1.56
N LEU A 161 12.09 -4.68 2.26
CA LEU A 161 12.37 -3.37 1.63
C LEU A 161 13.77 -3.29 0.98
N GLU A 162 14.71 -4.09 1.45
CA GLU A 162 16.05 -4.20 0.89
C GLU A 162 16.10 -5.11 -0.35
N LYS A 163 15.07 -5.93 -0.55
CA LYS A 163 14.99 -6.94 -1.61
C LYS A 163 14.13 -6.51 -2.80
N VAL A 164 13.33 -5.44 -2.66
CA VAL A 164 12.37 -5.01 -3.69
C VAL A 164 12.78 -3.68 -4.32
N ASN A 165 12.75 -3.65 -5.65
CA ASN A 165 13.09 -2.49 -6.46
C ASN A 165 11.86 -2.05 -7.25
N VAL A 166 11.23 -0.95 -6.83
CA VAL A 166 9.97 -0.47 -7.39
C VAL A 166 10.16 0.87 -8.09
N THR A 167 9.87 0.92 -9.37
CA THR A 167 10.09 2.11 -10.20
C THR A 167 8.94 3.10 -10.13
N SER A 168 7.71 2.61 -9.89
CA SER A 168 6.49 3.41 -9.96
C SER A 168 6.36 4.40 -8.83
N ASP A 169 6.10 5.66 -9.17
CA ASP A 169 5.77 6.73 -8.23
C ASP A 169 4.24 6.94 -8.10
N GLY A 170 3.45 6.38 -8.99
CA GLY A 170 2.00 6.50 -9.06
C GLY A 170 1.25 5.26 -8.59
N MET A 171 0.00 5.12 -9.05
CA MET A 171 -0.90 4.01 -8.72
C MET A 171 -0.37 2.61 -9.07
N PRO A 172 0.46 2.41 -10.14
CA PRO A 172 1.02 1.08 -10.41
C PRO A 172 1.93 0.51 -9.32
N PHE A 173 2.29 1.31 -8.30
CA PHE A 173 3.14 0.89 -7.18
C PHE A 173 2.66 -0.40 -6.51
N SER A 174 1.35 -0.51 -6.23
CA SER A 174 0.79 -1.68 -5.53
C SER A 174 0.97 -2.97 -6.32
N GLU A 175 0.70 -2.93 -7.62
CA GLU A 175 0.87 -4.10 -8.48
C GLU A 175 2.34 -4.41 -8.76
N GLU A 176 3.19 -3.39 -8.89
CA GLU A 176 4.63 -3.57 -9.07
C GLU A 176 5.28 -4.19 -7.85
N LEU A 177 4.98 -3.71 -6.64
CA LEU A 177 5.50 -4.28 -5.39
C LEU A 177 5.13 -5.76 -5.26
N LYS A 178 3.87 -6.12 -5.54
CA LYS A 178 3.44 -7.53 -5.51
C LYS A 178 4.15 -8.37 -6.56
N LEU A 179 4.32 -7.83 -7.78
CA LEU A 179 5.07 -8.54 -8.81
C LEU A 179 6.53 -8.75 -8.40
N GLU A 180 7.20 -7.74 -7.82
CA GLU A 180 8.56 -7.90 -7.29
C GLU A 180 8.64 -9.03 -6.27
N VAL A 181 7.73 -9.04 -5.28
CA VAL A 181 7.68 -10.09 -4.26
C VAL A 181 7.39 -11.47 -4.85
N PHE A 182 6.34 -11.59 -5.68
CA PHE A 182 5.91 -12.89 -6.19
C PHE A 182 6.75 -13.43 -7.35
N GLU A 183 7.56 -12.61 -7.99
CA GLU A 183 8.59 -13.07 -8.94
C GLU A 183 9.83 -13.60 -8.20
N LYS A 184 10.21 -13.00 -7.06
CA LYS A 184 11.37 -13.39 -6.21
C LYS A 184 11.04 -14.49 -5.18
N ARG A 185 10.28 -15.50 -5.56
CA ARG A 185 9.80 -16.57 -4.64
C ARG A 185 10.89 -17.35 -3.89
N THR A 186 12.09 -17.39 -4.42
CA THR A 186 13.25 -18.02 -3.78
C THR A 186 13.88 -17.15 -2.71
N GLU A 187 13.62 -15.84 -2.76
CA GLU A 187 14.18 -14.84 -1.87
C GLU A 187 13.16 -14.30 -0.88
N ILE A 188 11.87 -14.26 -1.26
CA ILE A 188 10.78 -13.70 -0.44
C ILE A 188 9.61 -14.69 -0.40
N LYS A 189 9.29 -15.17 0.80
CA LYS A 189 8.11 -16.02 1.03
C LYS A 189 6.86 -15.15 1.19
N GLY A 190 6.16 -14.91 0.08
CA GLY A 190 4.96 -14.08 0.04
C GLY A 190 3.68 -14.87 -0.16
N ARG A 191 2.56 -14.38 0.43
CA ARG A 191 1.20 -14.94 0.26
C ARG A 191 0.15 -13.84 0.25
N GLU A 192 -0.93 -14.06 -0.50
CA GLU A 192 -2.17 -13.32 -0.35
C GLU A 192 -3.11 -14.05 0.61
N VAL A 193 -3.79 -13.28 1.46
CA VAL A 193 -4.78 -13.79 2.43
C VAL A 193 -6.07 -13.00 2.34
N PRO A 194 -7.24 -13.68 2.45
CA PRO A 194 -8.53 -12.99 2.42
C PRO A 194 -8.72 -12.18 3.68
N ILE A 195 -9.30 -10.99 3.52
CA ILE A 195 -9.85 -10.18 4.62
C ILE A 195 -11.31 -9.87 4.32
N ASP A 196 -12.13 -9.83 5.37
CA ASP A 196 -13.47 -9.29 5.27
C ASP A 196 -13.38 -7.79 5.03
N PHE A 197 -13.75 -7.40 3.83
CA PHE A 197 -13.71 -6.03 3.39
C PHE A 197 -15.15 -5.54 3.22
N HIS A 198 -15.68 -4.91 4.27
CA HIS A 198 -16.89 -4.13 4.13
C HIS A 198 -16.52 -2.79 3.52
N TYR A 199 -17.09 -2.48 2.37
CA TYR A 199 -16.83 -1.20 1.73
C TYR A 199 -17.43 -0.08 2.58
N VAL A 200 -16.65 0.42 3.52
CA VAL A 200 -17.01 1.64 4.25
C VAL A 200 -16.97 2.78 3.25
N LYS A 201 -18.09 3.51 3.12
CA LYS A 201 -18.14 4.69 2.27
C LYS A 201 -17.03 5.64 2.69
N ARG A 202 -16.07 5.84 1.79
CA ARG A 202 -14.96 6.76 2.01
C ARG A 202 -15.48 8.12 2.48
N LYS A 203 -14.87 8.68 3.50
CA LYS A 203 -15.06 10.07 3.87
C LYS A 203 -14.24 10.92 2.90
N GLY A 204 -14.87 11.84 2.19
CA GLY A 204 -14.25 12.66 1.18
C GLY A 204 -14.37 12.13 -0.27
N GLU A 205 -13.84 12.89 -1.23
CA GLU A 205 -13.95 12.60 -2.66
C GLU A 205 -12.90 11.58 -3.13
N SER A 206 -13.33 10.65 -3.98
CA SER A 206 -12.39 9.72 -4.63
C SER A 206 -11.52 10.47 -5.63
N LYS A 207 -10.21 10.47 -5.43
CA LYS A 207 -9.22 11.10 -6.31
C LYS A 207 -8.79 10.20 -7.46
N LEU A 208 -9.29 8.95 -7.48
CA LEU A 208 -9.02 7.95 -8.52
C LEU A 208 -9.97 8.13 -9.70
N SER A 209 -9.38 8.29 -10.88
CA SER A 209 -10.11 8.18 -12.15
C SER A 209 -9.99 6.75 -12.65
N LEU A 210 -11.10 5.98 -12.58
CA LEU A 210 -11.15 4.58 -13.02
C LEU A 210 -10.55 4.38 -14.42
N TRP A 211 -10.88 5.25 -15.37
CA TRP A 211 -10.41 5.14 -16.74
C TRP A 211 -8.95 5.56 -16.92
N ARG A 212 -8.58 6.73 -16.40
CA ARG A 212 -7.23 7.27 -16.58
C ARG A 212 -6.18 6.46 -15.81
N ASP A 213 -6.45 6.16 -14.55
CA ASP A 213 -5.51 5.44 -13.69
C ASP A 213 -5.53 3.95 -14.02
N GLY A 214 -6.70 3.38 -14.35
CA GLY A 214 -6.82 2.02 -14.85
C GLY A 214 -6.02 1.80 -16.14
N THR A 215 -6.13 2.69 -17.12
CA THR A 215 -5.35 2.58 -18.38
C THR A 215 -3.85 2.67 -18.11
N LYS A 216 -3.41 3.58 -17.23
CA LYS A 216 -1.99 3.71 -16.86
C LYS A 216 -1.45 2.44 -16.21
N ASN A 217 -2.19 1.87 -15.26
CA ASN A 217 -1.82 0.63 -14.58
C ASN A 217 -1.73 -0.53 -15.60
N PHE A 218 -2.72 -0.63 -16.49
CA PHE A 218 -2.72 -1.68 -17.51
C PHE A 218 -1.53 -1.58 -18.47
N LEU A 219 -1.26 -0.38 -19.00
CA LEU A 219 -0.10 -0.12 -19.87
C LEU A 219 1.22 -0.37 -19.14
N PHE A 220 1.28 -0.06 -17.84
CA PHE A 220 2.44 -0.33 -17.02
C PHE A 220 2.80 -1.82 -16.98
N LEU A 221 1.82 -2.73 -16.84
CA LEU A 221 2.06 -4.17 -16.83
C LEU A 221 2.77 -4.64 -18.12
N PHE A 222 2.27 -4.19 -19.29
CA PHE A 222 2.90 -4.52 -20.56
C PHE A 222 4.32 -3.92 -20.68
N ARG A 223 4.44 -2.62 -20.38
CA ARG A 223 5.74 -1.93 -20.43
C ARG A 223 6.77 -2.63 -19.55
N ARG A 224 6.42 -2.96 -18.30
CA ARG A 224 7.30 -3.65 -17.37
C ARG A 224 7.71 -5.03 -17.91
N ARG A 225 6.74 -5.83 -18.37
CA ARG A 225 7.01 -7.16 -18.92
C ARG A 225 7.96 -7.15 -20.09
N PHE A 226 7.69 -6.30 -21.09
CA PHE A 226 8.49 -6.23 -22.30
C PHE A 226 9.85 -5.57 -22.05
N ALA A 227 9.91 -4.50 -21.28
CA ALA A 227 11.18 -3.85 -20.97
C ALA A 227 12.11 -4.76 -20.14
N ARG A 228 11.58 -5.55 -19.18
CA ARG A 228 12.39 -6.57 -18.47
C ARG A 228 12.86 -7.68 -19.40
N PHE A 229 12.00 -8.17 -20.27
CA PHE A 229 12.37 -9.20 -21.24
C PHE A 229 13.48 -8.74 -22.20
N LEU A 230 13.47 -7.47 -22.60
CA LEU A 230 14.45 -6.86 -23.49
C LEU A 230 15.68 -6.30 -22.74
N GLY A 231 15.71 -6.37 -21.40
CA GLY A 231 16.83 -5.85 -20.60
C GLY A 231 16.87 -4.32 -20.47
N PHE A 232 15.77 -3.60 -20.77
CA PHE A 232 15.68 -2.14 -20.68
C PHE A 232 14.91 -1.64 -19.45
N TRP A 233 14.56 -2.53 -18.50
CA TRP A 233 13.90 -2.10 -17.29
C TRP A 233 14.88 -1.34 -16.41
N PRO A 234 14.51 -0.15 -15.88
CA PRO A 234 15.42 0.64 -15.06
C PRO A 234 15.87 -0.14 -13.82
N ASP A 235 17.16 -0.07 -13.56
CA ASP A 235 17.70 -0.46 -12.27
C ASP A 235 17.52 0.72 -11.29
N VAL A 236 16.77 0.49 -10.24
CA VAL A 236 16.50 1.50 -9.20
C VAL A 236 16.93 0.96 -7.84
N PRO A 237 17.33 1.82 -6.91
CA PRO A 237 17.69 1.37 -5.57
C PRO A 237 16.51 0.69 -4.87
N PRO A 238 16.76 -0.14 -3.87
CA PRO A 238 15.72 -0.70 -3.03
C PRO A 238 14.99 0.41 -2.25
N ILE A 239 13.73 0.11 -1.83
CA ILE A 239 12.89 1.11 -1.15
C ILE A 239 13.54 1.63 0.14
N SER A 240 14.32 0.81 0.82
CA SER A 240 15.06 1.20 2.04
C SER A 240 16.03 2.37 1.85
N GLU A 241 16.47 2.64 0.62
CA GLU A 241 17.42 3.72 0.27
C GLU A 241 16.74 5.00 -0.24
N GLU A 242 15.41 5.01 -0.35
CA GLU A 242 14.67 6.20 -0.79
C GLU A 242 14.63 7.27 0.30
N GLU A 243 14.71 8.53 -0.12
CA GLU A 243 14.60 9.68 0.79
C GLU A 243 13.36 10.52 0.47
N PRO A 244 12.59 10.93 1.51
CA PRO A 244 11.51 11.88 1.33
C PRO A 244 12.06 13.24 0.90
N ARG A 245 11.29 14.02 0.14
CA ARG A 245 11.66 15.38 -0.29
C ARG A 245 10.64 16.39 0.17
N GLY A 246 11.15 17.55 0.55
CA GLY A 246 10.40 18.72 0.96
C GLY A 246 10.43 18.94 2.48
N GLU A 247 10.15 20.17 2.86
CA GLU A 247 10.00 20.53 4.27
C GLU A 247 8.51 20.49 4.65
N PRO A 248 8.17 20.03 5.86
CA PRO A 248 6.79 20.06 6.32
C PRO A 248 6.30 21.51 6.35
N LYS A 249 5.06 21.73 5.86
CA LYS A 249 4.40 23.03 5.98
C LYS A 249 4.36 23.42 7.45
N LYS A 250 4.68 24.68 7.77
CA LYS A 250 4.53 25.19 9.13
C LYS A 250 3.06 25.12 9.52
N PRO A 251 2.74 24.70 10.76
CA PRO A 251 1.36 24.69 11.22
C PRO A 251 0.77 26.08 11.08
N SER A 252 -0.44 26.16 10.53
CA SER A 252 -1.23 27.39 10.39
C SER A 252 -1.82 27.83 11.72
#